data_a3b9c6c395addb9643a11e86aff57d4d
#
_entry.id   a3b9c6c395addb9643a11e86aff57d4d
#
_cell.length_a   1.000
_cell.length_b   1.000
_cell.length_c   1.000
_cell.angle_alpha   90.00
_cell.angle_beta   90.00
_cell.angle_gamma   90.00
#
_symmetry.space_group_name_H-M   'P 1'
#
loop_
_entity.id
_entity.type
_entity.pdbx_description
1 polymer ?
#
loop_
_entity_poly.entity_id
_entity_poly.type
_entity_poly.pdbx_seq_one_letter_code
_entity_poly.pdbx_strand_id
1 'polypeptide(L)'
;MSATDIYNAVQAAFDGDPGPAEPPPLEISGSGRGDSTIPVYADKLLNRSALRDLPDPESLIDNVLDHGTVALLYGKWGTGKSFIAQDIAASVATGRHWQGRDTRQRRVLYIAAEGAYGLKGRLHAWETGWHTPIRDGQLDVLPQPVNLTRPLDAANLGALIGWAGYGLVVIDTLARCMVGADENSAKDCGLIVDTLHRLRQQTPDGRGVILGVHHAGKDGKTFRGSTTFEAGADTVYSVAAEERVIILERQKRKDGPVVDRHELKLESIEGTSSCVIEVSQLTSETTVRAVTGPREVVHGERESFIGEYSWQ
;
A
#
# COMPACT_ATOMS: atom_id res chain seq x y z
N MET A 1 6.12 5.42 40.50
CA MET A 1 6.99 4.67 39.58
C MET A 1 7.59 5.65 38.60
N SER A 2 8.90 5.79 38.56
CA SER A 2 9.56 6.66 37.60
C SER A 2 9.59 6.02 36.19
N ALA A 3 9.80 6.80 35.14
CA ALA A 3 9.96 6.28 33.77
C ALA A 3 11.09 5.24 33.69
N THR A 4 12.12 5.37 34.52
CA THR A 4 13.25 4.44 34.64
C THR A 4 12.80 3.10 35.25
N ASP A 5 11.87 3.10 36.22
CA ASP A 5 11.37 1.87 36.85
C ASP A 5 10.53 1.06 35.86
N ILE A 6 9.76 1.74 35.00
CA ILE A 6 8.97 1.08 33.93
C ILE A 6 9.91 0.50 32.88
N TYR A 7 10.94 1.25 32.47
CA TYR A 7 11.92 0.78 31.48
C TYR A 7 12.65 -0.47 31.98
N ASN A 8 13.13 -0.46 33.24
CA ASN A 8 13.83 -1.59 33.81
C ASN A 8 12.93 -2.81 34.01
N ALA A 9 11.66 -2.62 34.37
CA ALA A 9 10.70 -3.73 34.48
C ALA A 9 10.37 -4.37 33.11
N VAL A 10 10.30 -3.57 32.07
CA VAL A 10 10.12 -4.06 30.70
C VAL A 10 11.37 -4.79 30.20
N GLN A 11 12.56 -4.26 30.45
CA GLN A 11 13.83 -4.89 30.07
C GLN A 11 14.02 -6.25 30.78
N ALA A 12 13.74 -6.33 32.09
CA ALA A 12 13.82 -7.57 32.84
C ALA A 12 12.83 -8.66 32.36
N ALA A 13 11.71 -8.27 31.77
CA ALA A 13 10.77 -9.21 31.18
C ALA A 13 11.26 -9.79 29.84
N PHE A 14 12.20 -9.11 29.16
CA PHE A 14 12.76 -9.58 27.88
C PHE A 14 14.06 -10.38 28.04
N ASP A 15 14.82 -10.18 29.13
CA ASP A 15 16.11 -10.86 29.36
C ASP A 15 15.96 -12.30 29.88
N GLY A 16 14.73 -12.77 30.07
CA GLY A 16 14.40 -14.10 30.60
C GLY A 16 13.73 -15.05 29.63
N ASP A 17 13.97 -14.91 28.31
CA ASP A 17 13.32 -15.77 27.28
C ASP A 17 14.00 -17.16 27.20
N PRO A 18 13.40 -18.24 27.74
CA PRO A 18 13.79 -19.60 27.43
C PRO A 18 13.15 -20.02 26.12
N GLY A 19 13.58 -19.53 24.95
CA GLY A 19 13.18 -19.99 23.62
C GLY A 19 11.69 -20.36 23.45
N PRO A 20 11.14 -20.40 22.24
CA PRO A 20 9.72 -20.66 22.05
C PRO A 20 9.33 -21.99 22.71
N ALA A 21 8.62 -21.90 23.85
CA ALA A 21 8.00 -23.05 24.46
C ALA A 21 7.09 -23.70 23.42
N GLU A 22 7.21 -25.01 23.26
CA GLU A 22 6.23 -25.78 22.48
C GLU A 22 4.83 -25.37 22.98
N PRO A 23 3.88 -25.11 22.05
CA PRO A 23 2.51 -24.82 22.45
C PRO A 23 2.02 -25.98 23.33
N PRO A 24 1.40 -25.70 24.47
CA PRO A 24 0.87 -26.75 25.33
C PRO A 24 0.00 -27.67 24.50
N PRO A 25 0.07 -29.00 24.72
CA PRO A 25 -0.81 -29.95 24.06
C PRO A 25 -2.24 -29.50 24.28
N LEU A 26 -3.05 -29.50 23.20
CA LEU A 26 -4.48 -29.27 23.32
C LEU A 26 -5.05 -30.31 24.27
N GLU A 27 -5.24 -29.96 25.54
CA GLU A 27 -5.99 -30.79 26.48
C GLU A 27 -7.45 -30.83 26.02
N ILE A 28 -7.79 -31.88 25.27
CA ILE A 28 -9.15 -32.24 25.03
C ILE A 28 -9.65 -32.90 26.33
N SER A 29 -9.99 -32.12 27.33
CA SER A 29 -10.65 -32.62 28.51
C SER A 29 -12.10 -33.00 28.12
N GLY A 30 -12.31 -34.28 27.92
CA GLY A 30 -13.63 -34.88 27.75
C GLY A 30 -14.45 -34.80 29.01
N SER A 31 -15.75 -34.65 28.83
CA SER A 31 -16.87 -34.77 29.78
C SER A 31 -17.19 -33.57 30.70
N GLY A 32 -17.93 -32.62 30.11
CA GLY A 32 -18.73 -31.67 30.87
C GLY A 32 -19.80 -31.09 29.93
N ARG A 33 -21.07 -31.39 30.15
CA ARG A 33 -22.19 -30.82 29.40
C ARG A 33 -22.17 -29.28 29.50
N GLY A 34 -22.13 -28.59 28.37
CA GLY A 34 -22.60 -27.21 28.23
C GLY A 34 -21.55 -26.15 28.40
N ASP A 35 -20.61 -26.07 27.49
CA ASP A 35 -20.14 -24.79 26.88
C ASP A 35 -19.42 -25.18 25.59
N SER A 36 -20.10 -25.07 24.47
CA SER A 36 -19.45 -25.26 23.18
C SER A 36 -18.52 -24.06 22.97
N THR A 37 -17.24 -24.21 23.28
CA THR A 37 -16.22 -23.21 23.01
C THR A 37 -16.22 -23.01 21.50
N ILE A 38 -16.87 -21.96 21.04
CA ILE A 38 -16.90 -21.59 19.61
C ILE A 38 -15.43 -21.32 19.21
N PRO A 39 -14.88 -22.01 18.20
CA PRO A 39 -13.50 -21.75 17.76
C PRO A 39 -13.28 -20.28 17.39
N VAL A 40 -12.10 -19.75 17.73
CA VAL A 40 -11.75 -18.31 17.59
C VAL A 40 -12.05 -17.73 16.20
N TYR A 41 -12.05 -18.54 15.17
CA TYR A 41 -12.30 -18.09 13.79
C TYR A 41 -13.70 -18.42 13.27
N ALA A 42 -14.56 -18.99 14.07
CA ALA A 42 -15.89 -19.43 13.61
C ALA A 42 -16.76 -18.24 13.14
N ASP A 43 -16.66 -17.10 13.81
CA ASP A 43 -17.33 -15.84 13.48
C ASP A 43 -16.77 -15.14 12.24
N LYS A 44 -15.57 -15.54 11.79
CA LYS A 44 -14.91 -14.99 10.60
C LYS A 44 -15.12 -15.81 9.33
N LEU A 45 -15.80 -16.96 9.47
CA LEU A 45 -16.07 -17.83 8.34
C LEU A 45 -17.15 -17.22 7.44
N LEU A 46 -16.83 -17.10 6.16
CA LEU A 46 -17.78 -16.69 5.13
C LEU A 46 -18.23 -17.93 4.36
N ASN A 47 -19.52 -18.22 4.39
CA ASN A 47 -20.09 -19.23 3.52
C ASN A 47 -20.25 -18.70 2.08
N ARG A 48 -20.67 -19.55 1.15
CA ARG A 48 -20.81 -19.18 -0.27
C ARG A 48 -21.76 -17.99 -0.50
N SER A 49 -22.82 -17.87 0.30
CA SER A 49 -23.75 -16.74 0.22
C SER A 49 -23.08 -15.45 0.71
N ALA A 50 -22.46 -15.48 1.89
CA ALA A 50 -21.76 -14.33 2.45
C ALA A 50 -20.61 -13.83 1.54
N LEU A 51 -19.95 -14.75 0.81
CA LEU A 51 -18.94 -14.37 -0.19
C LEU A 51 -19.54 -13.59 -1.37
N ARG A 52 -20.81 -13.81 -1.75
CA ARG A 52 -21.49 -13.04 -2.80
C ARG A 52 -21.87 -11.63 -2.35
N ASP A 53 -22.08 -11.47 -1.05
CA ASP A 53 -22.47 -10.20 -0.44
C ASP A 53 -21.26 -9.32 -0.11
N LEU A 54 -20.03 -9.83 -0.35
CA LEU A 54 -18.83 -9.00 -0.25
C LEU A 54 -18.87 -7.91 -1.33
N PRO A 55 -18.46 -6.68 -0.98
CA PRO A 55 -18.40 -5.60 -1.95
C PRO A 55 -17.44 -5.97 -3.09
N ASP A 56 -17.81 -5.59 -4.29
CA ASP A 56 -16.93 -5.72 -5.45
C ASP A 56 -15.59 -5.03 -5.24
N PRO A 57 -14.52 -5.51 -5.86
CA PRO A 57 -13.24 -4.82 -5.87
C PRO A 57 -13.40 -3.40 -6.41
N GLU A 58 -12.98 -2.41 -5.65
CA GLU A 58 -12.99 -1.00 -6.05
C GLU A 58 -11.58 -0.47 -6.12
N SER A 59 -11.33 0.43 -7.04
CA SER A 59 -10.05 1.14 -7.12
C SER A 59 -10.09 2.42 -6.28
N LEU A 60 -9.00 2.71 -5.56
CA LEU A 60 -8.72 4.01 -4.98
C LEU A 60 -8.33 5.01 -6.07
N ILE A 61 -7.48 4.56 -7.00
CA ILE A 61 -7.17 5.23 -8.27
C ILE A 61 -7.39 4.20 -9.37
N ASP A 62 -8.27 4.50 -10.31
CA ASP A 62 -8.68 3.56 -11.34
C ASP A 62 -7.50 2.92 -12.06
N ASN A 63 -7.50 1.60 -12.11
CA ASN A 63 -6.42 0.78 -12.67
C ASN A 63 -5.00 1.10 -12.16
N VAL A 64 -4.83 1.77 -11.02
CA VAL A 64 -3.51 2.10 -10.41
C VAL A 64 -3.39 1.51 -9.01
N LEU A 65 -4.30 1.84 -8.11
CA LEU A 65 -4.32 1.38 -6.73
C LEU A 65 -5.70 0.88 -6.36
N ASP A 66 -5.78 -0.35 -5.89
CA ASP A 66 -7.02 -0.97 -5.46
C ASP A 66 -7.23 -0.80 -3.95
N HIS A 67 -8.47 -0.62 -3.52
CA HIS A 67 -8.83 -0.60 -2.11
C HIS A 67 -8.49 -1.92 -1.42
N GLY A 68 -8.07 -1.84 -0.17
CA GLY A 68 -7.75 -3.01 0.64
C GLY A 68 -6.40 -3.65 0.32
N THR A 69 -5.46 -2.91 -0.26
CA THR A 69 -4.17 -3.44 -0.73
C THR A 69 -2.96 -2.80 -0.05
N VAL A 70 -1.84 -3.52 -0.11
CA VAL A 70 -0.50 -3.02 0.15
C VAL A 70 0.20 -2.85 -1.20
N ALA A 71 0.62 -1.62 -1.50
CA ALA A 71 1.31 -1.27 -2.72
C ALA A 71 2.76 -0.85 -2.44
N LEU A 72 3.66 -1.12 -3.38
CA LEU A 72 5.06 -0.72 -3.31
C LEU A 72 5.44 0.11 -4.54
N LEU A 73 6.23 1.14 -4.30
CA LEU A 73 6.83 2.01 -5.30
C LEU A 73 8.34 1.98 -5.11
N TYR A 74 9.10 1.43 -6.05
CA TYR A 74 10.54 1.33 -5.90
C TYR A 74 11.31 1.88 -7.10
N GLY A 75 12.57 2.24 -6.89
CA GLY A 75 13.46 2.75 -7.94
C GLY A 75 14.74 3.32 -7.35
N LYS A 76 15.71 3.67 -8.19
CA LYS A 76 16.97 4.30 -7.77
C LYS A 76 16.69 5.62 -7.02
N TRP A 77 17.68 6.07 -6.24
CA TRP A 77 17.64 7.42 -5.68
C TRP A 77 17.57 8.46 -6.82
N GLY A 78 16.86 9.57 -6.58
CA GLY A 78 16.73 10.65 -7.56
C GLY A 78 15.79 10.39 -8.75
N THR A 79 15.09 9.22 -8.82
CA THR A 79 14.17 8.90 -9.93
C THR A 79 12.78 9.53 -9.82
N GLY A 80 12.50 10.36 -8.82
CA GLY A 80 11.19 11.02 -8.68
C GLY A 80 10.14 10.26 -7.87
N LYS A 81 10.50 9.14 -7.19
CA LYS A 81 9.55 8.33 -6.38
C LYS A 81 8.72 9.16 -5.41
N SER A 82 9.38 10.01 -4.62
CA SER A 82 8.67 10.85 -3.63
C SER A 82 7.76 11.88 -4.28
N PHE A 83 8.07 12.36 -5.49
CA PHE A 83 7.16 13.23 -6.24
C PHE A 83 5.92 12.47 -6.71
N ILE A 84 6.09 11.23 -7.21
CA ILE A 84 4.96 10.36 -7.59
C ILE A 84 4.11 10.03 -6.37
N ALA A 85 4.72 9.59 -5.27
CA ALA A 85 4.01 9.25 -4.04
C ALA A 85 3.23 10.43 -3.46
N GLN A 86 3.80 11.63 -3.53
CA GLN A 86 3.17 12.86 -3.09
C GLN A 86 2.03 13.29 -4.02
N ASP A 87 2.20 13.17 -5.35
CA ASP A 87 1.16 13.47 -6.34
C ASP A 87 -0.05 12.53 -6.18
N ILE A 88 0.21 11.23 -5.97
CA ILE A 88 -0.82 10.25 -5.58
C ILE A 88 -1.53 10.68 -4.28
N ALA A 89 -0.77 11.01 -3.25
CA ALA A 89 -1.29 11.40 -1.94
C ALA A 89 -2.20 12.64 -2.04
N ALA A 90 -1.74 13.68 -2.74
CA ALA A 90 -2.48 14.92 -2.92
C ALA A 90 -3.72 14.72 -3.81
N SER A 91 -3.64 13.91 -4.86
CA SER A 91 -4.77 13.56 -5.72
C SER A 91 -5.85 12.81 -4.93
N VAL A 92 -5.45 11.82 -4.12
CA VAL A 92 -6.38 11.08 -3.25
C VAL A 92 -6.99 11.98 -2.17
N ALA A 93 -6.18 12.86 -1.56
CA ALA A 93 -6.65 13.79 -0.54
C ALA A 93 -7.73 14.75 -1.07
N THR A 94 -7.58 15.22 -2.29
CA THR A 94 -8.48 16.21 -2.91
C THR A 94 -9.58 15.60 -3.77
N GLY A 95 -9.45 14.32 -4.16
CA GLY A 95 -10.33 13.67 -5.14
C GLY A 95 -10.04 14.07 -6.59
N ARG A 96 -8.91 14.75 -6.83
CA ARG A 96 -8.50 15.14 -8.17
C ARG A 96 -8.05 13.91 -8.96
N HIS A 97 -8.42 13.81 -10.23
CA HIS A 97 -7.94 12.73 -11.10
C HIS A 97 -6.42 12.65 -11.12
N TRP A 98 -5.89 11.45 -10.93
CA TRP A 98 -4.46 11.19 -11.02
C TRP A 98 -4.12 10.71 -12.43
N GLN A 99 -3.32 11.47 -13.17
CA GLN A 99 -2.93 11.16 -14.55
C GLN A 99 -4.14 10.78 -15.45
N GLY A 100 -5.23 11.55 -15.31
CA GLY A 100 -6.48 11.32 -16.06
C GLY A 100 -7.32 10.14 -15.58
N ARG A 101 -6.92 9.47 -14.50
CA ARG A 101 -7.64 8.35 -13.89
C ARG A 101 -8.54 8.80 -12.75
N ASP A 102 -9.73 8.26 -12.68
CA ASP A 102 -10.67 8.52 -11.58
C ASP A 102 -10.05 8.18 -10.24
N THR A 103 -10.20 9.09 -9.28
CA THR A 103 -9.60 8.97 -7.95
C THR A 103 -10.68 9.13 -6.89
N ARG A 104 -10.76 8.20 -5.97
CA ARG A 104 -11.65 8.28 -4.81
C ARG A 104 -11.01 9.14 -3.74
N GLN A 105 -11.72 10.21 -3.33
CA GLN A 105 -11.23 11.05 -2.24
C GLN A 105 -11.20 10.27 -0.92
N ARG A 106 -10.05 10.31 -0.24
CA ARG A 106 -9.85 9.74 1.10
C ARG A 106 -8.92 10.62 1.91
N ARG A 107 -9.05 10.57 3.23
CA ARG A 107 -8.07 11.19 4.13
C ARG A 107 -6.74 10.47 4.01
N VAL A 108 -5.64 11.22 3.95
CA VAL A 108 -4.29 10.70 3.67
C VAL A 108 -3.36 10.99 4.84
N LEU A 109 -2.57 9.98 5.25
CA LEU A 109 -1.39 10.15 6.10
C LEU A 109 -0.13 9.97 5.26
N TYR A 110 0.74 10.97 5.25
CA TYR A 110 2.05 10.88 4.62
C TYR A 110 3.15 10.83 5.69
N ILE A 111 3.81 9.69 5.83
CA ILE A 111 4.94 9.51 6.75
C ILE A 111 6.20 9.89 5.99
N ALA A 112 6.68 11.12 6.23
CA ALA A 112 7.90 11.66 5.64
C ALA A 112 9.11 11.26 6.49
N ALA A 113 9.55 10.00 6.34
CA ALA A 113 10.70 9.47 7.06
C ALA A 113 12.04 10.06 6.57
N GLU A 114 12.03 10.64 5.35
CA GLU A 114 13.15 11.37 4.76
C GLU A 114 12.65 12.69 4.15
N GLY A 115 13.48 13.76 4.23
CA GLY A 115 13.24 14.99 3.49
C GLY A 115 11.98 15.77 3.86
N ALA A 116 11.48 15.65 5.08
CA ALA A 116 10.25 16.31 5.55
C ALA A 116 10.25 17.83 5.33
N TYR A 117 11.40 18.49 5.46
CA TYR A 117 11.53 19.95 5.27
C TYR A 117 11.20 20.40 3.83
N GLY A 118 11.51 19.58 2.82
CA GLY A 118 11.19 19.87 1.42
C GLY A 118 9.71 19.69 1.06
N LEU A 119 8.95 18.98 1.90
CA LEU A 119 7.57 18.62 1.59
C LEU A 119 6.64 19.84 1.51
N LYS A 120 6.85 20.85 2.39
CA LYS A 120 6.10 22.11 2.35
C LYS A 120 6.16 22.77 0.97
N GLY A 121 7.37 22.93 0.41
CA GLY A 121 7.56 23.55 -0.90
C GLY A 121 6.96 22.71 -2.04
N ARG A 122 7.04 21.40 -1.94
CA ARG A 122 6.45 20.46 -2.92
C ARG A 122 4.93 20.49 -2.91
N LEU A 123 4.30 20.48 -1.72
CA LEU A 123 2.84 20.58 -1.59
C LEU A 123 2.35 21.93 -2.10
N HIS A 124 3.05 23.03 -1.76
CA HIS A 124 2.72 24.35 -2.29
C HIS A 124 2.82 24.42 -3.82
N ALA A 125 3.86 23.83 -4.41
CA ALA A 125 3.98 23.72 -5.87
C ALA A 125 2.84 22.91 -6.46
N TRP A 126 2.44 21.80 -5.82
CA TRP A 126 1.34 20.96 -6.25
C TRP A 126 0.01 21.73 -6.23
N GLU A 127 -0.31 22.42 -5.12
CA GLU A 127 -1.52 23.24 -5.00
C GLU A 127 -1.58 24.33 -6.06
N THR A 128 -0.44 25.01 -6.30
CA THR A 128 -0.33 26.09 -7.27
C THR A 128 -0.45 25.55 -8.71
N GLY A 129 0.30 24.52 -9.06
CA GLY A 129 0.31 23.96 -10.41
C GLY A 129 -1.02 23.33 -10.82
N TRP A 130 -1.71 22.70 -9.86
CA TRP A 130 -3.01 22.08 -10.13
C TRP A 130 -4.21 22.97 -9.78
N HIS A 131 -4.01 24.21 -9.30
CA HIS A 131 -5.07 25.12 -8.86
C HIS A 131 -6.06 24.44 -7.90
N THR A 132 -5.55 23.56 -7.03
CA THR A 132 -6.34 22.72 -6.15
C THR A 132 -5.79 22.79 -4.74
N PRO A 133 -6.44 23.49 -3.80
CA PRO A 133 -5.96 23.58 -2.42
C PRO A 133 -6.19 22.26 -1.67
N ILE A 134 -5.21 21.87 -0.88
CA ILE A 134 -5.33 20.76 0.08
C ILE A 134 -5.81 21.36 1.40
N ARG A 135 -7.04 21.03 1.83
CA ARG A 135 -7.64 21.56 3.05
C ARG A 135 -7.13 20.81 4.29
N ASP A 136 -7.17 21.47 5.43
CA ASP A 136 -6.87 20.83 6.70
C ASP A 136 -7.74 19.57 6.89
N GLY A 137 -7.10 18.50 7.37
CA GLY A 137 -7.73 17.19 7.56
C GLY A 137 -7.87 16.31 6.30
N GLN A 138 -7.48 16.77 5.11
CA GLN A 138 -7.43 15.94 3.91
C GLN A 138 -6.10 15.18 3.81
N LEU A 139 -4.98 15.84 4.10
CA LEU A 139 -3.64 15.27 4.10
C LEU A 139 -2.89 15.73 5.33
N ASP A 140 -2.52 14.76 6.17
CA ASP A 140 -1.68 14.99 7.34
C ASP A 140 -0.28 14.43 7.10
N VAL A 141 0.75 15.12 7.58
CA VAL A 141 2.14 14.71 7.45
C VAL A 141 2.72 14.35 8.82
N LEU A 142 3.27 13.14 8.94
CA LEU A 142 4.10 12.75 10.07
C LEU A 142 5.58 12.94 9.67
N PRO A 143 6.28 14.00 10.15
CA PRO A 143 7.62 14.35 9.67
C PRO A 143 8.73 13.59 10.40
N GLN A 144 8.52 12.31 10.64
CA GLN A 144 9.50 11.43 11.30
C GLN A 144 9.27 9.97 10.91
N PRO A 145 10.31 9.13 10.94
CA PRO A 145 10.15 7.70 10.74
C PRO A 145 9.41 7.05 11.92
N VAL A 146 8.65 5.99 11.61
CA VAL A 146 8.06 5.07 12.59
C VAL A 146 8.75 3.73 12.42
N ASN A 147 9.32 3.16 13.47
CA ASN A 147 10.01 1.89 13.34
C ASN A 147 9.03 0.71 13.30
N LEU A 148 8.79 0.18 12.12
CA LEU A 148 7.86 -0.92 11.86
C LEU A 148 8.33 -2.28 12.40
N THR A 149 9.61 -2.39 12.81
CA THR A 149 10.15 -3.60 13.46
C THR A 149 9.79 -3.67 14.93
N ARG A 150 9.38 -2.54 15.53
CA ARG A 150 8.99 -2.45 16.94
C ARG A 150 7.47 -2.60 17.07
N PRO A 151 6.98 -3.64 17.75
CA PRO A 151 5.54 -3.89 17.88
C PRO A 151 4.76 -2.70 18.46
N LEU A 152 5.34 -1.99 19.44
CA LEU A 152 4.68 -0.83 20.06
C LEU A 152 4.56 0.35 19.11
N ASP A 153 5.61 0.65 18.32
CA ASP A 153 5.59 1.75 17.36
C ASP A 153 4.57 1.46 16.25
N ALA A 154 4.56 0.21 15.75
CA ALA A 154 3.58 -0.24 14.75
C ALA A 154 2.14 -0.20 15.30
N ALA A 155 1.92 -0.60 16.58
CA ALA A 155 0.61 -0.53 17.21
C ALA A 155 0.13 0.92 17.38
N ASN A 156 1.00 1.83 17.80
CA ASN A 156 0.69 3.27 17.92
C ASN A 156 0.34 3.89 16.56
N LEU A 157 1.08 3.52 15.51
CA LEU A 157 0.75 3.96 14.15
C LEU A 157 -0.61 3.41 13.71
N GLY A 158 -0.87 2.14 13.97
CA GLY A 158 -2.17 1.52 13.69
C GLY A 158 -3.32 2.22 14.40
N ALA A 159 -3.14 2.55 15.69
CA ALA A 159 -4.13 3.29 16.48
C ALA A 159 -4.36 4.70 15.90
N LEU A 160 -3.32 5.40 15.45
CA LEU A 160 -3.44 6.70 14.78
C LEU A 160 -4.23 6.58 13.47
N ILE A 161 -3.93 5.55 12.65
CA ILE A 161 -4.63 5.30 11.39
C ILE A 161 -6.12 5.10 11.63
N GLY A 162 -6.48 4.23 12.58
CA GLY A 162 -7.88 3.96 12.91
C GLY A 162 -8.61 5.17 13.51
N TRP A 163 -7.96 5.87 14.46
CA TRP A 163 -8.55 7.05 15.11
C TRP A 163 -8.84 8.18 14.11
N ALA A 164 -7.91 8.45 13.18
CA ALA A 164 -8.08 9.52 12.22
C ALA A 164 -8.85 9.10 10.96
N GLY A 165 -9.02 7.80 10.71
CA GLY A 165 -9.75 7.28 9.55
C GLY A 165 -9.04 7.49 8.22
N TYR A 166 -7.71 7.31 8.18
CA TYR A 166 -6.93 7.43 6.96
C TYR A 166 -7.25 6.28 5.98
N GLY A 167 -7.63 6.63 4.75
CA GLY A 167 -7.88 5.68 3.68
C GLY A 167 -6.68 5.43 2.77
N LEU A 168 -5.67 6.30 2.82
CA LEU A 168 -4.35 6.08 2.22
C LEU A 168 -3.26 6.44 3.24
N VAL A 169 -2.29 5.55 3.41
CA VAL A 169 -1.08 5.81 4.20
C VAL A 169 0.13 5.64 3.29
N VAL A 170 0.90 6.70 3.12
CA VAL A 170 2.17 6.69 2.37
C VAL A 170 3.33 6.62 3.36
N ILE A 171 4.28 5.72 3.13
CA ILE A 171 5.50 5.56 3.93
C ILE A 171 6.71 5.83 3.04
N ASP A 172 7.30 6.99 3.17
CA ASP A 172 8.42 7.46 2.33
C ASP A 172 9.65 7.81 3.20
N THR A 173 10.61 6.91 3.36
CA THR A 173 10.77 5.59 2.74
C THR A 173 10.64 4.45 3.76
N LEU A 174 10.32 3.25 3.28
CA LEU A 174 10.29 2.03 4.11
C LEU A 174 11.65 1.74 4.75
N ALA A 175 12.75 1.96 4.02
CA ALA A 175 14.10 1.73 4.54
C ALA A 175 14.36 2.47 5.86
N ARG A 176 13.85 3.70 6.00
CA ARG A 176 13.98 4.50 7.24
C ARG A 176 13.06 4.02 8.36
N CYS A 177 12.03 3.28 8.01
CA CYS A 177 11.06 2.70 8.94
C CYS A 177 11.39 1.26 9.35
N MET A 178 12.56 0.72 8.93
CA MET A 178 13.01 -0.65 9.20
C MET A 178 14.28 -0.70 10.04
N VAL A 179 14.49 0.25 10.95
CA VAL A 179 15.71 0.34 11.74
C VAL A 179 15.89 -0.93 12.57
N GLY A 180 17.05 -1.61 12.37
CA GLY A 180 17.38 -2.87 13.04
C GLY A 180 17.01 -4.13 12.23
N ALA A 181 16.32 -4.02 11.10
CA ALA A 181 16.07 -5.12 10.17
C ALA A 181 17.14 -5.18 9.07
N ASP A 182 17.43 -6.40 8.59
CA ASP A 182 18.24 -6.60 7.38
C ASP A 182 17.34 -6.71 6.16
N GLU A 183 17.48 -5.77 5.22
CA GLU A 183 16.72 -5.75 3.96
C GLU A 183 16.91 -7.01 3.11
N ASN A 184 17.99 -7.77 3.31
CA ASN A 184 18.27 -9.02 2.59
C ASN A 184 17.72 -10.26 3.32
N SER A 185 17.28 -10.10 4.56
CA SER A 185 16.67 -11.19 5.34
C SER A 185 15.22 -11.37 4.95
N ALA A 186 14.88 -12.54 4.38
CA ALA A 186 13.49 -12.88 4.08
C ALA A 186 12.59 -12.86 5.34
N LYS A 187 13.15 -13.21 6.50
CA LYS A 187 12.44 -13.16 7.79
C LYS A 187 12.08 -11.72 8.16
N ASP A 188 13.04 -10.81 8.12
CA ASP A 188 12.84 -9.43 8.55
C ASP A 188 11.90 -8.70 7.57
N CYS A 189 12.10 -8.91 6.26
CA CYS A 189 11.20 -8.39 5.24
C CYS A 189 9.78 -8.94 5.39
N GLY A 190 9.62 -10.22 5.75
CA GLY A 190 8.33 -10.84 6.03
C GLY A 190 7.60 -10.19 7.20
N LEU A 191 8.31 -9.84 8.27
CA LEU A 191 7.75 -9.11 9.41
C LEU A 191 7.26 -7.72 9.01
N ILE A 192 8.00 -7.01 8.17
CA ILE A 192 7.57 -5.69 7.67
C ILE A 192 6.33 -5.83 6.80
N VAL A 193 6.30 -6.77 5.87
CA VAL A 193 5.12 -7.03 5.02
C VAL A 193 3.90 -7.34 5.88
N ASP A 194 4.03 -8.22 6.87
CA ASP A 194 2.94 -8.53 7.82
C ASP A 194 2.48 -7.26 8.58
N THR A 195 3.43 -6.43 9.01
CA THR A 195 3.12 -5.15 9.67
C THR A 195 2.34 -4.22 8.74
N LEU A 196 2.71 -4.09 7.46
CA LEU A 196 1.98 -3.28 6.48
C LEU A 196 0.54 -3.79 6.31
N HIS A 197 0.34 -5.11 6.22
CA HIS A 197 -1.01 -5.69 6.15
C HIS A 197 -1.82 -5.45 7.42
N ARG A 198 -1.20 -5.50 8.61
CA ARG A 198 -1.86 -5.15 9.88
C ARG A 198 -2.25 -3.67 9.94
N LEU A 199 -1.38 -2.76 9.50
CA LEU A 199 -1.70 -1.34 9.39
C LEU A 199 -2.87 -1.10 8.41
N ARG A 200 -2.90 -1.80 7.28
CA ARG A 200 -4.03 -1.75 6.35
C ARG A 200 -5.35 -2.16 7.03
N GLN A 201 -5.32 -3.18 7.88
CA GLN A 201 -6.52 -3.59 8.63
C GLN A 201 -7.05 -2.52 9.61
N GLN A 202 -6.21 -1.55 10.01
CA GLN A 202 -6.62 -0.43 10.87
C GLN A 202 -7.26 0.73 10.09
N THR A 203 -7.21 0.71 8.77
CA THR A 203 -7.90 1.70 7.93
C THR A 203 -9.42 1.48 7.97
N PRO A 204 -10.26 2.46 7.58
CA PRO A 204 -11.70 2.29 7.54
C PRO A 204 -12.10 1.00 6.80
N ASP A 205 -12.89 0.16 7.46
CA ASP A 205 -13.36 -1.16 6.99
C ASP A 205 -12.22 -2.12 6.58
N GLY A 206 -10.97 -1.82 6.95
CA GLY A 206 -9.79 -2.53 6.48
C GLY A 206 -9.55 -2.40 4.97
N ARG A 207 -10.19 -1.44 4.32
CA ARG A 207 -10.18 -1.25 2.86
C ARG A 207 -9.29 -0.09 2.37
N GLY A 208 -8.52 0.55 3.26
CA GLY A 208 -7.53 1.55 2.84
C GLY A 208 -6.35 0.94 2.11
N VAL A 209 -5.45 1.79 1.66
CA VAL A 209 -4.21 1.42 0.95
C VAL A 209 -3.00 1.85 1.76
N ILE A 210 -2.03 0.96 1.88
CA ILE A 210 -0.69 1.30 2.38
C ILE A 210 0.26 1.34 1.19
N LEU A 211 0.83 2.50 0.90
CA LEU A 211 1.81 2.70 -0.17
C LEU A 211 3.21 2.86 0.42
N GLY A 212 4.06 1.86 0.26
CA GLY A 212 5.45 1.90 0.69
C GLY A 212 6.38 2.36 -0.44
N VAL A 213 7.20 3.37 -0.19
CA VAL A 213 8.26 3.82 -1.10
C VAL A 213 9.58 3.19 -0.68
N HIS A 214 10.30 2.57 -1.63
CA HIS A 214 11.57 1.90 -1.33
C HIS A 214 12.64 2.13 -2.41
N HIS A 215 13.86 1.72 -2.11
CA HIS A 215 14.96 1.83 -3.07
C HIS A 215 15.05 0.59 -3.96
N ALA A 216 15.55 0.78 -5.18
CA ALA A 216 15.95 -0.33 -6.04
C ALA A 216 17.29 -0.92 -5.58
N GLY A 217 17.55 -2.17 -5.97
CA GLY A 217 18.83 -2.83 -5.83
C GLY A 217 19.95 -2.13 -6.61
N LYS A 218 21.17 -2.65 -6.51
CA LYS A 218 22.36 -2.06 -7.16
C LYS A 218 22.23 -2.02 -8.69
N ASP A 219 21.52 -2.98 -9.28
CA ASP A 219 21.23 -3.03 -10.72
C ASP A 219 20.22 -1.96 -11.16
N GLY A 220 19.48 -1.41 -10.21
CA GLY A 220 18.44 -0.41 -10.44
C GLY A 220 17.18 -0.91 -11.13
N LYS A 221 17.09 -2.22 -11.36
CA LYS A 221 15.98 -2.88 -12.05
C LYS A 221 15.13 -3.73 -11.09
N THR A 222 15.77 -4.31 -10.08
CA THR A 222 15.11 -5.14 -9.08
C THR A 222 14.86 -4.33 -7.81
N PHE A 223 13.87 -4.77 -7.03
CA PHE A 223 13.63 -4.27 -5.68
C PHE A 223 14.88 -4.50 -4.83
N ARG A 224 15.25 -3.54 -3.98
CA ARG A 224 16.38 -3.71 -3.06
C ARG A 224 15.99 -4.61 -1.91
N GLY A 225 16.79 -5.66 -1.69
CA GLY A 225 16.63 -6.62 -0.61
C GLY A 225 15.91 -7.90 -1.04
N SER A 226 15.21 -8.51 -0.10
CA SER A 226 14.54 -9.79 -0.32
C SER A 226 13.32 -9.64 -1.25
N THR A 227 13.15 -10.60 -2.16
CA THR A 227 11.95 -10.75 -3.00
C THR A 227 10.65 -10.90 -2.20
N THR A 228 10.77 -11.12 -0.89
CA THR A 228 9.63 -11.20 0.04
C THR A 228 8.77 -9.94 0.02
N PHE A 229 9.35 -8.76 -0.19
CA PHE A 229 8.59 -7.52 -0.32
C PHE A 229 7.66 -7.56 -1.54
N GLU A 230 8.21 -7.90 -2.73
CA GLU A 230 7.42 -7.97 -3.95
C GLU A 230 6.39 -9.10 -3.88
N ALA A 231 6.78 -10.25 -3.31
CA ALA A 231 5.86 -11.37 -3.14
C ALA A 231 4.68 -11.03 -2.22
N GLY A 232 4.93 -10.29 -1.14
CA GLY A 232 3.92 -9.95 -0.14
C GLY A 232 3.05 -8.75 -0.46
N ALA A 233 3.46 -7.88 -1.38
CA ALA A 233 2.64 -6.75 -1.84
C ALA A 233 1.58 -7.19 -2.85
N ASP A 234 0.45 -6.49 -2.90
CA ASP A 234 -0.61 -6.74 -3.87
C ASP A 234 -0.35 -6.02 -5.21
N THR A 235 0.25 -4.84 -5.15
CA THR A 235 0.63 -4.03 -6.32
C THR A 235 2.06 -3.54 -6.18
N VAL A 236 2.84 -3.62 -7.27
CA VAL A 236 4.25 -3.17 -7.27
C VAL A 236 4.51 -2.35 -8.53
N TYR A 237 5.05 -1.16 -8.33
CA TYR A 237 5.52 -0.27 -9.39
C TYR A 237 7.02 -0.03 -9.30
N SER A 238 7.70 -0.10 -10.43
CA SER A 238 9.08 0.36 -10.58
C SER A 238 9.12 1.79 -11.11
N VAL A 239 10.11 2.55 -10.69
CA VAL A 239 10.38 3.92 -11.16
C VAL A 239 11.80 3.99 -11.70
N ALA A 240 11.92 4.30 -12.97
CA ALA A 240 13.17 4.62 -13.65
C ALA A 240 13.15 6.08 -14.11
N ALA A 241 14.34 6.66 -14.32
CA ALA A 241 14.48 7.96 -14.94
C ALA A 241 15.35 7.81 -16.18
N GLU A 242 14.84 8.25 -17.30
CA GLU A 242 15.51 8.28 -18.59
C GLU A 242 15.56 9.75 -19.06
N GLU A 243 16.75 10.37 -19.00
CA GLU A 243 16.94 11.80 -19.27
C GLU A 243 16.03 12.69 -18.40
N ARG A 244 14.94 13.23 -18.97
CA ARG A 244 13.96 14.09 -18.30
C ARG A 244 12.60 13.42 -18.10
N VAL A 245 12.49 12.14 -18.47
CA VAL A 245 11.25 11.36 -18.37
C VAL A 245 11.37 10.38 -17.21
N ILE A 246 10.36 10.34 -16.39
CA ILE A 246 10.20 9.35 -15.33
C ILE A 246 9.29 8.24 -15.88
N ILE A 247 9.81 7.03 -15.91
CA ILE A 247 9.05 5.85 -16.30
C ILE A 247 8.51 5.20 -15.02
N LEU A 248 7.20 5.20 -14.87
CA LEU A 248 6.49 4.46 -13.85
C LEU A 248 5.85 3.24 -14.51
N GLU A 249 6.26 2.04 -14.12
CA GLU A 249 5.83 0.80 -14.74
C GLU A 249 5.38 -0.22 -13.70
N ARG A 250 4.20 -0.80 -13.89
CA ARG A 250 3.68 -1.81 -13.00
C ARG A 250 4.34 -3.16 -13.23
N GLN A 251 4.89 -3.74 -12.16
CA GLN A 251 5.56 -5.04 -12.17
C GLN A 251 4.63 -6.14 -11.68
N LYS A 252 3.66 -5.81 -10.83
CA LYS A 252 2.71 -6.75 -10.23
C LYS A 252 1.38 -6.09 -9.95
N ARG A 253 0.29 -6.81 -10.18
CA ARG A 253 -1.05 -6.58 -9.64
C ARG A 253 -1.72 -7.92 -9.38
N LYS A 254 -2.20 -8.13 -8.16
CA LYS A 254 -2.77 -9.41 -7.73
C LYS A 254 -4.07 -9.73 -8.45
N ASP A 255 -5.00 -8.78 -8.50
CA ASP A 255 -6.34 -8.98 -9.03
C ASP A 255 -6.61 -7.99 -10.18
N GLY A 256 -6.00 -8.23 -11.34
CA GLY A 256 -6.21 -7.38 -12.51
C GLY A 256 -5.07 -7.41 -13.54
N PRO A 257 -5.20 -6.64 -14.62
CA PRO A 257 -4.17 -6.56 -15.65
C PRO A 257 -2.85 -6.07 -15.08
N VAL A 258 -1.74 -6.69 -15.45
CA VAL A 258 -0.40 -6.26 -15.01
C VAL A 258 0.07 -5.04 -15.80
N VAL A 259 -0.30 -4.92 -17.08
CA VAL A 259 0.19 -3.86 -17.95
C VAL A 259 -0.36 -2.50 -17.53
N ASP A 260 0.53 -1.63 -17.06
CA ASP A 260 0.28 -0.22 -16.79
C ASP A 260 1.62 0.52 -16.78
N ARG A 261 1.76 1.52 -17.65
CA ARG A 261 3.00 2.28 -17.82
C ARG A 261 2.67 3.76 -18.02
N HIS A 262 3.37 4.61 -17.31
CA HIS A 262 3.26 6.06 -17.42
C HIS A 262 4.63 6.67 -17.72
N GLU A 263 4.66 7.61 -18.64
CA GLU A 263 5.81 8.47 -18.91
C GLU A 263 5.50 9.85 -18.31
N LEU A 264 6.18 10.17 -17.23
CA LEU A 264 5.90 11.34 -16.41
C LEU A 264 7.04 12.35 -16.55
N LYS A 265 6.74 13.62 -16.39
CA LYS A 265 7.75 14.69 -16.37
C LYS A 265 7.57 15.55 -15.13
N LEU A 266 8.67 16.10 -14.63
CA LEU A 266 8.65 17.11 -13.59
C LEU A 266 8.63 18.50 -14.25
N GLU A 267 7.61 19.28 -13.95
CA GLU A 267 7.45 20.66 -14.40
C GLU A 267 7.65 21.64 -13.25
N SER A 268 8.52 22.61 -13.42
CA SER A 268 8.76 23.66 -12.43
C SER A 268 7.58 24.62 -12.42
N ILE A 269 7.06 24.94 -11.25
CA ILE A 269 5.92 25.85 -11.09
C ILE A 269 6.42 27.25 -10.74
N GLU A 270 6.07 28.22 -11.57
CA GLU A 270 6.43 29.61 -11.39
C GLU A 270 5.93 30.15 -10.03
N GLY A 271 6.76 30.92 -9.37
CA GLY A 271 6.46 31.46 -8.03
C GLY A 271 6.66 30.45 -6.89
N THR A 272 7.12 29.21 -7.19
CA THR A 272 7.43 28.21 -6.18
C THR A 272 8.88 27.75 -6.28
N SER A 273 9.39 27.06 -5.25
CA SER A 273 10.75 26.50 -5.24
C SER A 273 10.79 25.00 -5.62
N SER A 274 9.74 24.48 -6.25
CA SER A 274 9.61 23.06 -6.52
C SER A 274 8.91 22.78 -7.86
N CYS A 275 8.64 21.52 -8.14
CA CYS A 275 8.02 21.04 -9.36
C CYS A 275 6.86 20.08 -9.04
N VAL A 276 6.03 19.82 -10.04
CA VAL A 276 4.93 18.85 -10.01
C VAL A 276 5.12 17.79 -11.09
N ILE A 277 4.41 16.68 -10.96
CA ILE A 277 4.29 15.69 -12.04
C ILE A 277 3.32 16.26 -13.08
N GLU A 278 3.80 16.50 -14.30
CA GLU A 278 2.94 16.90 -15.42
C GLU A 278 2.10 15.70 -15.91
N VAL A 279 0.86 15.97 -16.32
CA VAL A 279 0.04 14.97 -17.01
C VAL A 279 0.71 14.65 -18.33
N SER A 280 1.27 13.45 -18.47
CA SER A 280 1.70 12.97 -19.77
C SER A 280 0.47 12.75 -20.62
N GLN A 281 0.49 13.24 -21.87
CA GLN A 281 -0.50 12.80 -22.84
C GLN A 281 -0.41 11.28 -22.91
N LEU A 282 -1.51 10.59 -22.61
CA LEU A 282 -1.60 9.15 -22.77
C LEU A 282 -1.15 8.84 -24.20
N THR A 283 0.02 8.23 -24.35
CA THR A 283 0.39 7.61 -25.61
C THR A 283 -0.62 6.50 -25.82
N SER A 284 -1.58 6.78 -26.70
CA SER A 284 -2.68 5.90 -27.04
C SER A 284 -2.18 4.72 -27.88
N GLU A 285 -1.62 3.73 -27.22
CA GLU A 285 -1.39 2.40 -27.79
C GLU A 285 -2.09 1.27 -27.05
N THR A 286 -3.07 1.59 -26.22
CA THR A 286 -4.02 0.56 -25.76
C THR A 286 -5.43 1.07 -25.97
N THR A 287 -5.85 1.11 -27.20
CA THR A 287 -7.27 1.17 -27.55
C THR A 287 -7.88 -0.16 -27.12
N VAL A 288 -8.35 -0.24 -25.88
CA VAL A 288 -9.36 -1.21 -25.51
C VAL A 288 -10.57 -0.84 -26.34
N ARG A 289 -10.85 -1.59 -27.41
CA ARG A 289 -12.10 -1.52 -28.12
C ARG A 289 -13.23 -1.70 -27.11
N ALA A 290 -13.88 -0.61 -26.76
CA ALA A 290 -15.18 -0.67 -26.15
C ALA A 290 -16.12 -1.33 -27.15
N VAL A 291 -16.48 -2.57 -26.86
CA VAL A 291 -17.57 -3.25 -27.59
C VAL A 291 -18.86 -2.64 -27.06
N THR A 292 -19.27 -1.52 -27.65
CA THR A 292 -20.64 -1.04 -27.59
C THR A 292 -21.35 -1.63 -28.79
N GLY A 293 -22.03 -2.75 -28.56
CA GLY A 293 -23.00 -3.29 -29.49
C GLY A 293 -24.23 -3.76 -28.73
N PRO A 294 -25.45 -3.50 -29.23
CA PRO A 294 -26.66 -3.91 -28.52
C PRO A 294 -26.78 -5.44 -28.51
N ARG A 295 -27.21 -5.97 -27.36
CA ARG A 295 -27.55 -7.39 -27.23
C ARG A 295 -28.76 -7.71 -28.10
N GLU A 296 -28.55 -8.34 -29.25
CA GLU A 296 -29.56 -9.17 -29.87
C GLU A 296 -29.60 -10.51 -29.18
N VAL A 297 -30.76 -10.84 -28.66
CA VAL A 297 -31.08 -12.17 -28.14
C VAL A 297 -31.35 -13.07 -29.34
N VAL A 298 -30.43 -13.95 -29.68
CA VAL A 298 -30.66 -15.07 -30.59
C VAL A 298 -30.66 -16.36 -29.80
N HIS A 299 -31.84 -16.99 -29.74
CA HIS A 299 -31.99 -18.37 -29.34
C HIS A 299 -31.37 -19.29 -30.39
N GLY A 300 -30.53 -20.24 -30.00
CA GLY A 300 -30.08 -21.30 -30.91
C GLY A 300 -28.85 -22.05 -30.42
N GLU A 301 -29.11 -23.25 -29.98
CA GLU A 301 -28.30 -24.47 -30.05
C GLU A 301 -26.98 -24.63 -29.27
N ARG A 302 -26.98 -25.71 -28.51
CA ARG A 302 -25.87 -26.31 -27.75
C ARG A 302 -24.82 -26.88 -28.72
N GLU A 303 -23.58 -26.46 -28.56
CA GLU A 303 -22.43 -27.30 -28.88
C GLU A 303 -21.38 -27.22 -27.76
N SER A 304 -20.99 -28.43 -27.36
CA SER A 304 -20.00 -28.70 -26.33
C SER A 304 -18.59 -28.41 -26.83
N PHE A 305 -17.87 -27.51 -26.17
CA PHE A 305 -16.41 -27.43 -26.32
C PHE A 305 -15.73 -27.66 -24.97
N ILE A 306 -15.07 -28.82 -24.87
CA ILE A 306 -14.11 -29.12 -23.82
C ILE A 306 -12.79 -28.50 -24.24
N GLY A 307 -12.31 -27.49 -23.54
CA GLY A 307 -11.00 -26.89 -23.74
C GLY A 307 -10.16 -27.09 -22.47
N GLU A 308 -9.08 -27.81 -22.60
CA GLU A 308 -8.09 -28.12 -21.58
C GLU A 308 -7.38 -26.85 -21.08
N TYR A 309 -7.35 -26.65 -19.77
CA TYR A 309 -6.48 -25.67 -19.12
C TYR A 309 -5.24 -26.38 -18.63
N SER A 310 -4.09 -26.08 -19.22
CA SER A 310 -2.76 -26.42 -18.68
C SER A 310 -2.27 -25.27 -17.80
N TRP A 311 -1.95 -25.59 -16.56
CA TRP A 311 -1.24 -24.72 -15.63
C TRP A 311 0.27 -24.89 -15.83
N GLN A 312 0.99 -23.81 -16.08
CA GLN A 312 2.43 -23.66 -15.79
C GLN A 312 2.65 -22.41 -14.96
#